data_0e8d66c3eb0775aa08e4247e8328c42b
#
_entry.id   0e8d66c3eb0775aa08e4247e8328c42b
#
_cell.length_a   1.000
_cell.length_b   1.000
_cell.length_c   1.000
_cell.angle_alpha   90.00
_cell.angle_beta   90.00
_cell.angle_gamma   90.00
#
_symmetry.space_group_name_H-M   'P 1'
#
loop_
_entity.id
_entity.type
_entity.pdbx_description
1 polymer ?
#
loop_
_entity_poly.entity_id
_entity_poly.type
_entity_poly.pdbx_seq_one_letter_code
_entity_poly.pdbx_strand_id
1 'polypeptide(L)'
;ANVLEAEPVESLAESGSVKEALKLAWRCWPYYRPQAKHLATFVLINSVLGALVLGAAVIGTDLIENKIILGEKLEPLQATMLLLDEDFVASAGAADSQLGVEQRKAVRERVIVLAGILAALLLGVSVCVWYYMTWIFQRVNQDLRVEMLSRVEHLSLRYHSDSKTGDAIYRIYQ
;
A
#
# COMPACT_ATOMS: atom_id res chain seq x y z
N ALA A 1 21.89 -43.21 20.96
CA ALA A 1 20.80 -42.98 20.00
C ALA A 1 19.90 -41.93 20.63
N ASN A 2 20.22 -40.64 20.46
CA ASN A 2 19.30 -39.56 20.81
C ASN A 2 18.58 -39.18 19.52
N VAL A 3 17.36 -39.68 19.41
CA VAL A 3 16.38 -39.17 18.45
C VAL A 3 16.08 -37.74 18.92
N LEU A 4 16.54 -36.76 18.17
CA LEU A 4 16.04 -35.39 18.29
C LEU A 4 14.56 -35.44 17.89
N GLU A 5 13.67 -35.50 18.87
CA GLU A 5 12.27 -35.24 18.68
C GLU A 5 12.13 -33.84 18.05
N ALA A 6 11.81 -33.82 16.77
CA ALA A 6 11.43 -32.58 16.09
C ALA A 6 10.13 -32.10 16.74
N GLU A 7 10.20 -31.03 17.49
CA GLU A 7 9.00 -30.37 18.01
C GLU A 7 8.02 -30.11 16.85
N PRO A 8 6.72 -30.43 17.05
CA PRO A 8 5.75 -30.28 15.99
C PRO A 8 5.64 -28.79 15.60
N VAL A 9 5.74 -28.54 14.30
CA VAL A 9 5.71 -27.20 13.68
C VAL A 9 4.44 -26.41 14.04
N GLU A 10 3.38 -27.09 14.48
CA GLU A 10 2.13 -26.51 14.96
C GLU A 10 2.27 -25.67 16.24
N SER A 11 3.25 -25.98 17.12
CA SER A 11 3.48 -25.20 18.34
C SER A 11 4.10 -23.83 18.08
N LEU A 12 4.69 -23.62 16.93
CA LEU A 12 5.31 -22.33 16.53
C LEU A 12 4.28 -21.33 15.96
N ALA A 13 3.11 -21.81 15.56
CA ALA A 13 2.06 -20.94 14.99
C ALA A 13 1.22 -20.24 16.06
N GLU A 14 1.14 -20.78 17.28
CA GLU A 14 0.28 -20.23 18.35
C GLU A 14 0.96 -19.18 19.25
N SER A 15 2.28 -19.06 19.26
CA SER A 15 2.99 -18.13 20.15
C SER A 15 3.64 -16.95 19.43
N GLY A 16 3.18 -16.58 18.24
CA GLY A 16 3.76 -15.54 17.40
C GLY A 16 3.86 -14.17 18.08
N SER A 17 4.77 -14.04 19.05
CA SER A 17 5.16 -12.75 19.61
C SER A 17 5.70 -11.88 18.50
N VAL A 18 5.24 -10.61 18.43
CA VAL A 18 5.74 -9.59 17.49
C VAL A 18 7.28 -9.54 17.46
N LYS A 19 7.93 -9.84 18.60
CA LYS A 19 9.40 -9.94 18.73
C LYS A 19 9.98 -11.09 17.90
N GLU A 20 9.32 -12.23 17.85
CA GLU A 20 9.77 -13.40 17.05
C GLU A 20 9.58 -13.15 15.57
N ALA A 21 8.45 -12.55 15.18
CA ALA A 21 8.23 -12.13 13.80
C ALA A 21 9.28 -11.10 13.34
N LEU A 22 9.62 -10.14 14.21
CA LEU A 22 10.66 -9.15 13.93
C LEU A 22 12.06 -9.78 13.82
N LYS A 23 12.37 -10.76 14.70
CA LYS A 23 13.62 -11.52 14.66
C LYS A 23 13.73 -12.36 13.38
N LEU A 24 12.62 -12.97 12.96
CA LEU A 24 12.53 -13.71 11.70
C LEU A 24 12.73 -12.78 10.49
N ALA A 25 12.03 -11.64 10.47
CA ALA A 25 12.16 -10.62 9.42
C ALA A 25 13.61 -10.11 9.32
N TRP A 26 14.26 -9.86 10.46
CA TRP A 26 15.67 -9.46 10.51
C TRP A 26 16.60 -10.52 9.96
N ARG A 27 16.31 -11.79 10.25
CA ARG A 27 17.07 -12.94 9.73
C ARG A 27 16.90 -13.12 8.21
N CYS A 28 15.75 -12.71 7.67
CA CYS A 28 15.48 -12.71 6.23
C CYS A 28 16.04 -11.47 5.50
N TRP A 29 16.50 -10.44 6.23
CA TRP A 29 17.00 -9.19 5.67
C TRP A 29 18.06 -9.34 4.57
N PRO A 30 19.05 -10.25 4.67
CA PRO A 30 20.04 -10.46 3.60
C PRO A 30 19.43 -10.80 2.24
N TYR A 31 18.29 -11.49 2.23
CA TYR A 31 17.59 -11.88 0.99
C TYR A 31 16.80 -10.72 0.38
N TYR A 32 16.37 -9.75 1.20
CA TYR A 32 15.70 -8.54 0.73
C TYR A 32 16.66 -7.43 0.31
N ARG A 33 17.90 -7.49 0.78
CA ARG A 33 18.93 -6.46 0.52
C ARG A 33 19.16 -6.17 -0.97
N PRO A 34 19.22 -7.15 -1.89
CA PRO A 34 19.35 -6.89 -3.31
C PRO A 34 18.17 -6.07 -3.87
N GLN A 35 16.98 -6.28 -3.32
CA GLN A 35 15.74 -5.61 -3.73
C GLN A 35 15.39 -4.39 -2.85
N ALA A 36 16.28 -3.99 -1.94
CA ALA A 36 16.02 -2.91 -0.97
C ALA A 36 15.65 -1.58 -1.64
N LYS A 37 16.24 -1.28 -2.81
CA LYS A 37 15.90 -0.08 -3.59
C LYS A 37 14.45 -0.09 -4.05
N HIS A 38 13.97 -1.21 -4.56
CA HIS A 38 12.58 -1.38 -5.02
C HIS A 38 11.61 -1.33 -3.84
N LEU A 39 11.98 -1.93 -2.70
CA LEU A 39 11.19 -1.88 -1.48
C LEU A 39 11.10 -0.45 -0.93
N ALA A 40 12.20 0.30 -0.90
CA ALA A 40 12.21 1.70 -0.50
C ALA A 40 11.35 2.57 -1.43
N THR A 41 11.45 2.36 -2.74
CA THR A 41 10.61 3.05 -3.73
C THR A 41 9.13 2.73 -3.51
N PHE A 42 8.79 1.47 -3.25
CA PHE A 42 7.42 1.07 -2.95
C PHE A 42 6.88 1.77 -1.68
N VAL A 43 7.65 1.79 -0.60
CA VAL A 43 7.28 2.47 0.65
C VAL A 43 7.10 3.97 0.41
N LEU A 44 8.00 4.60 -0.34
CA LEU A 44 7.92 6.02 -0.67
C LEU A 44 6.64 6.34 -1.46
N ILE A 45 6.34 5.57 -2.51
CA ILE A 45 5.14 5.74 -3.32
C ILE A 45 3.88 5.61 -2.46
N ASN A 46 3.79 4.57 -1.62
CA ASN A 46 2.64 4.37 -0.74
C ASN A 46 2.51 5.48 0.31
N SER A 47 3.62 5.99 0.85
CA SER A 47 3.60 7.10 1.81
C SER A 47 3.08 8.39 1.17
N VAL A 48 3.54 8.71 -0.03
CA VAL A 48 3.06 9.87 -0.80
C VAL A 48 1.58 9.72 -1.15
N LEU A 49 1.19 8.54 -1.64
CA LEU A 49 -0.20 8.25 -1.99
C LEU A 49 -1.11 8.32 -0.75
N GLY A 50 -0.69 7.78 0.38
CA GLY A 50 -1.41 7.86 1.65
C GLY A 50 -1.58 9.31 2.14
N ALA A 51 -0.52 10.12 2.07
CA ALA A 51 -0.59 11.53 2.42
C ALA A 51 -1.55 12.30 1.51
N LEU A 52 -1.56 12.00 0.21
CA LEU A 52 -2.47 12.62 -0.76
C LEU A 52 -3.93 12.25 -0.48
N VAL A 53 -4.21 10.98 -0.17
CA VAL A 53 -5.56 10.51 0.19
C VAL A 53 -6.03 11.17 1.48
N LEU A 54 -5.18 11.25 2.51
CA LEU A 54 -5.51 11.92 3.76
C LEU A 54 -5.79 13.41 3.54
N GLY A 55 -4.95 14.11 2.77
CA GLY A 55 -5.15 15.51 2.44
C GLY A 55 -6.48 15.73 1.69
N ALA A 56 -6.77 14.90 0.69
CA ALA A 56 -8.02 14.96 -0.04
C ALA A 56 -9.25 14.68 0.86
N ALA A 57 -9.12 13.75 1.81
CA ALA A 57 -10.19 13.47 2.77
C ALA A 57 -10.48 14.66 3.69
N VAL A 58 -9.43 15.30 4.22
CA VAL A 58 -9.59 16.50 5.08
C VAL A 58 -10.25 17.64 4.31
N ILE A 59 -9.75 17.96 3.11
CA ILE A 59 -10.32 19.02 2.27
C ILE A 59 -11.75 18.67 1.85
N GLY A 60 -12.01 17.42 1.49
CA GLY A 60 -13.33 16.95 1.10
C GLY A 60 -14.35 17.05 2.22
N THR A 61 -13.95 16.70 3.46
CA THR A 61 -14.80 16.85 4.64
C THR A 61 -15.15 18.32 4.90
N ASP A 62 -14.15 19.21 4.85
CA ASP A 62 -14.36 20.65 5.01
C ASP A 62 -15.30 21.21 3.93
N LEU A 63 -15.11 20.83 2.67
CA LEU A 63 -15.99 21.24 1.57
C LEU A 63 -17.43 20.77 1.77
N ILE A 64 -17.63 19.56 2.25
CA ILE A 64 -18.98 19.01 2.45
C ILE A 64 -19.66 19.67 3.66
N GLU A 65 -19.01 19.67 4.82
CA GLU A 65 -19.60 20.16 6.07
C GLU A 65 -19.75 21.69 6.06
N ASN A 66 -18.69 22.41 5.81
CA ASN A 66 -18.67 23.85 5.99
C ASN A 66 -19.24 24.60 4.77
N LYS A 67 -18.90 24.17 3.55
CA LYS A 67 -19.28 24.92 2.35
C LYS A 67 -20.63 24.48 1.77
N ILE A 68 -20.91 23.17 1.73
CA ILE A 68 -22.17 22.66 1.15
C ILE A 68 -23.30 22.70 2.20
N ILE A 69 -23.06 22.22 3.43
CA ILE A 69 -24.12 22.12 4.46
C ILE A 69 -24.31 23.47 5.16
N LEU A 70 -23.27 24.04 5.75
CA LEU A 70 -23.34 25.30 6.47
C LEU A 70 -23.41 26.53 5.54
N GLY A 71 -22.89 26.41 4.32
CA GLY A 71 -22.90 27.49 3.34
C GLY A 71 -21.89 28.60 3.61
N GLU A 72 -20.77 28.25 4.26
CA GLU A 72 -19.69 29.20 4.48
C GLU A 72 -19.01 29.60 3.18
N LYS A 73 -18.31 30.73 3.20
CA LYS A 73 -17.54 31.22 2.04
C LYS A 73 -16.46 30.22 1.63
N LEU A 74 -16.25 30.07 0.32
CA LEU A 74 -15.12 29.33 -0.21
C LEU A 74 -13.82 30.08 0.00
N GLU A 75 -12.78 29.34 0.38
CA GLU A 75 -11.42 29.88 0.36
C GLU A 75 -10.88 29.96 -1.09
N PRO A 76 -10.02 30.94 -1.41
CA PRO A 76 -9.47 31.10 -2.77
C PRO A 76 -8.80 29.83 -3.29
N LEU A 77 -8.09 29.10 -2.41
CA LEU A 77 -7.44 27.81 -2.76
C LEU A 77 -8.46 26.74 -3.12
N GLN A 78 -9.56 26.66 -2.37
CA GLN A 78 -10.63 25.70 -2.63
C GLN A 78 -11.35 25.99 -3.95
N ALA A 79 -11.60 27.26 -4.23
CA ALA A 79 -12.19 27.69 -5.50
C ALA A 79 -11.32 27.32 -6.70
N THR A 80 -10.01 27.54 -6.59
CA THR A 80 -9.04 27.14 -7.63
C THR A 80 -8.99 25.63 -7.81
N MET A 81 -9.00 24.84 -6.71
CA MET A 81 -9.03 23.38 -6.77
C MET A 81 -10.33 22.85 -7.41
N LEU A 82 -11.45 23.52 -7.20
CA LEU A 82 -12.74 23.17 -7.79
C LEU A 82 -12.86 23.65 -9.25
N LEU A 83 -11.85 24.31 -9.80
CA LEU A 83 -11.87 24.89 -11.16
C LEU A 83 -13.11 25.77 -11.38
N LEU A 84 -13.44 26.59 -10.40
CA LEU A 84 -14.56 27.53 -10.47
C LEU A 84 -14.07 28.83 -11.15
N ASP A 85 -14.94 29.44 -11.99
CA ASP A 85 -14.64 30.65 -12.71
C ASP A 85 -14.40 31.84 -11.75
N GLU A 86 -13.57 32.80 -12.16
CA GLU A 86 -13.25 34.00 -11.36
C GLU A 86 -14.51 34.81 -11.02
N ASP A 87 -15.49 34.86 -11.91
CA ASP A 87 -16.78 35.53 -11.68
C ASP A 87 -17.55 34.84 -10.55
N PHE A 88 -17.48 33.52 -10.44
CA PHE A 88 -18.08 32.77 -9.33
C PHE A 88 -17.40 33.13 -8.00
N VAL A 89 -16.07 33.19 -7.99
CA VAL A 89 -15.28 33.55 -6.80
C VAL A 89 -15.58 34.98 -6.38
N ALA A 90 -15.67 35.92 -7.34
CA ALA A 90 -16.01 37.30 -7.08
C ALA A 90 -17.43 37.46 -6.50
N SER A 91 -18.41 36.73 -7.05
CA SER A 91 -19.78 36.73 -6.55
C SER A 91 -19.94 36.08 -5.17
N ALA A 92 -19.15 35.05 -4.91
CA ALA A 92 -19.13 34.37 -3.60
C ALA A 92 -18.29 35.10 -2.55
N GLY A 93 -17.36 35.97 -2.96
CA GLY A 93 -16.50 36.76 -2.08
C GLY A 93 -17.01 38.17 -1.73
N ALA A 94 -17.94 38.69 -2.53
CA ALA A 94 -18.34 40.10 -2.47
C ALA A 94 -19.33 40.45 -1.35
N ALA A 95 -19.94 39.47 -0.69
CA ALA A 95 -20.91 39.74 0.36
C ALA A 95 -20.55 39.03 1.66
N ASP A 96 -20.96 39.65 2.75
CA ASP A 96 -21.04 39.05 4.10
C ASP A 96 -22.06 37.90 4.17
N SER A 97 -22.52 37.48 3.00
CA SER A 97 -23.61 36.52 2.80
C SER A 97 -23.06 35.12 2.61
N GLN A 98 -23.72 34.16 3.23
CA GLN A 98 -23.58 32.74 3.02
C GLN A 98 -23.78 32.38 1.54
N LEU A 99 -23.16 31.32 1.07
CA LEU A 99 -23.34 30.78 -0.28
C LEU A 99 -24.86 30.58 -0.59
N GLY A 100 -25.30 31.12 -1.70
CA GLY A 100 -26.68 30.94 -2.17
C GLY A 100 -26.96 29.47 -2.54
N VAL A 101 -28.24 29.10 -2.62
CA VAL A 101 -28.65 27.71 -2.93
C VAL A 101 -28.07 27.22 -4.26
N GLU A 102 -28.10 28.07 -5.29
CA GLU A 102 -27.54 27.71 -6.61
C GLU A 102 -26.01 27.56 -6.59
N GLN A 103 -25.32 28.40 -5.80
CA GLN A 103 -23.90 28.31 -5.62
C GLN A 103 -23.48 27.04 -4.89
N ARG A 104 -24.21 26.64 -3.86
CA ARG A 104 -24.00 25.36 -3.14
C ARG A 104 -24.20 24.16 -4.07
N LYS A 105 -25.21 24.23 -4.98
CA LYS A 105 -25.45 23.18 -5.97
C LYS A 105 -24.29 23.08 -6.95
N ALA A 106 -23.77 24.19 -7.46
CA ALA A 106 -22.62 24.21 -8.37
C ALA A 106 -21.36 23.64 -7.68
N VAL A 107 -21.08 24.04 -6.43
CA VAL A 107 -19.96 23.50 -5.64
C VAL A 107 -20.12 21.99 -5.45
N ARG A 108 -21.31 21.52 -5.07
CA ARG A 108 -21.59 20.10 -4.90
C ARG A 108 -21.33 19.29 -6.16
N GLU A 109 -21.81 19.76 -7.31
CA GLU A 109 -21.60 19.08 -8.59
C GLU A 109 -20.12 18.98 -8.94
N ARG A 110 -19.36 20.06 -8.75
CA ARG A 110 -17.90 20.06 -8.98
C ARG A 110 -17.17 19.12 -8.02
N VAL A 111 -17.54 19.11 -6.74
CA VAL A 111 -16.95 18.19 -5.76
C VAL A 111 -17.19 16.74 -6.14
N ILE A 112 -18.42 16.39 -6.56
CA ILE A 112 -18.75 15.02 -6.98
C ILE A 112 -17.92 14.61 -8.21
N VAL A 113 -17.84 15.47 -9.23
CA VAL A 113 -17.06 15.17 -10.45
C VAL A 113 -15.58 15.01 -10.13
N LEU A 114 -15.00 15.94 -9.37
CA LEU A 114 -13.58 15.87 -9.00
C LEU A 114 -13.28 14.69 -8.09
N ALA A 115 -14.14 14.38 -7.14
CA ALA A 115 -14.02 13.18 -6.30
C ALA A 115 -14.07 11.90 -7.14
N GLY A 116 -14.96 11.84 -8.14
CA GLY A 116 -15.05 10.73 -9.08
C GLY A 116 -13.78 10.56 -9.92
N ILE A 117 -13.24 11.65 -10.46
CA ILE A 117 -11.98 11.63 -11.21
C ILE A 117 -10.82 11.20 -10.32
N LEU A 118 -10.72 11.77 -9.11
CA LEU A 118 -9.67 11.41 -8.15
C LEU A 118 -9.76 9.94 -7.76
N ALA A 119 -10.96 9.43 -7.49
CA ALA A 119 -11.19 8.02 -7.18
C ALA A 119 -10.75 7.10 -8.34
N ALA A 120 -11.10 7.44 -9.58
CA ALA A 120 -10.68 6.67 -10.74
C ALA A 120 -9.15 6.66 -10.93
N LEU A 121 -8.48 7.80 -10.73
CA LEU A 121 -7.03 7.90 -10.77
C LEU A 121 -6.37 7.07 -9.66
N LEU A 122 -6.89 7.17 -8.43
CA LEU A 122 -6.37 6.41 -7.29
C LEU A 122 -6.53 4.90 -7.50
N LEU A 123 -7.65 4.45 -8.08
CA LEU A 123 -7.86 3.04 -8.44
C LEU A 123 -6.82 2.59 -9.48
N GLY A 124 -6.59 3.36 -10.53
CA GLY A 124 -5.58 3.04 -11.54
C GLY A 124 -4.17 2.94 -10.95
N VAL A 125 -3.77 3.93 -10.15
CA VAL A 125 -2.47 3.93 -9.46
C VAL A 125 -2.36 2.75 -8.50
N SER A 126 -3.42 2.44 -7.74
CA SER A 126 -3.45 1.32 -6.80
C SER A 126 -3.19 -0.02 -7.50
N VAL A 127 -3.79 -0.25 -8.67
CA VAL A 127 -3.55 -1.46 -9.47
C VAL A 127 -2.07 -1.55 -9.90
N CYS A 128 -1.49 -0.44 -10.36
CA CYS A 128 -0.07 -0.39 -10.74
C CYS A 128 0.86 -0.69 -9.55
N VAL A 129 0.57 -0.10 -8.40
CA VAL A 129 1.32 -0.32 -7.15
C VAL A 129 1.21 -1.77 -6.69
N TRP A 130 0.02 -2.35 -6.77
CA TRP A 130 -0.22 -3.76 -6.43
C TRP A 130 0.54 -4.70 -7.36
N TYR A 131 0.53 -4.44 -8.68
CA TYR A 131 1.31 -5.20 -9.65
C TYR A 131 2.82 -5.11 -9.37
N TYR A 132 3.32 -3.91 -9.08
CA TYR A 132 4.72 -3.69 -8.73
C TYR A 132 5.14 -4.45 -7.46
N MET A 133 4.29 -4.46 -6.44
CA MET A 133 4.52 -5.23 -5.21
C MET A 133 4.57 -6.74 -5.49
N THR A 134 3.62 -7.24 -6.29
CA THR A 134 3.60 -8.66 -6.69
C THR A 134 4.86 -9.04 -7.44
N TRP A 135 5.37 -8.17 -8.32
CA TRP A 135 6.62 -8.39 -9.05
C TRP A 135 7.82 -8.48 -8.08
N ILE A 136 7.92 -7.59 -7.09
CA ILE A 136 8.98 -7.64 -6.07
C ILE A 136 8.93 -8.96 -5.31
N PHE A 137 7.75 -9.38 -4.84
CA PHE A 137 7.58 -10.64 -4.11
C PHE A 137 7.98 -11.85 -4.96
N GLN A 138 7.58 -11.90 -6.21
CA GLN A 138 7.95 -12.99 -7.11
C GLN A 138 9.48 -13.05 -7.31
N ARG A 139 10.13 -11.89 -7.44
CA ARG A 139 11.58 -11.84 -7.59
C ARG A 139 12.31 -12.35 -6.35
N VAL A 140 11.92 -11.87 -5.17
CA VAL A 140 12.50 -12.35 -3.89
C VAL A 140 12.27 -13.85 -3.72
N ASN A 141 11.08 -14.34 -4.05
CA ASN A 141 10.75 -15.75 -3.92
C ASN A 141 11.58 -16.62 -4.88
N GLN A 142 11.84 -16.14 -6.09
CA GLN A 142 12.74 -16.82 -7.05
C GLN A 142 14.18 -16.87 -6.52
N ASP A 143 14.70 -15.74 -6.03
CA ASP A 143 16.05 -15.67 -5.49
C ASP A 143 16.23 -16.63 -4.29
N LEU A 144 15.22 -16.70 -3.40
CA LEU A 144 15.19 -17.66 -2.30
C LEU A 144 15.20 -19.11 -2.78
N ARG A 145 14.38 -19.44 -3.76
CA ARG A 145 14.31 -20.80 -4.33
C ARG A 145 15.63 -21.23 -4.96
N VAL A 146 16.28 -20.35 -5.72
CA VAL A 146 17.57 -20.61 -6.33
C VAL A 146 18.64 -20.83 -5.25
N GLU A 147 18.67 -20.01 -4.22
CA GLU A 147 19.62 -20.16 -3.11
C GLU A 147 19.39 -21.48 -2.34
N MET A 148 18.13 -21.84 -2.07
CA MET A 148 17.81 -23.11 -1.44
C MET A 148 18.23 -24.30 -2.28
N LEU A 149 17.97 -24.25 -3.60
CA LEU A 149 18.35 -25.31 -4.52
C LEU A 149 19.86 -25.47 -4.56
N SER A 150 20.60 -24.36 -4.68
CA SER A 150 22.06 -24.37 -4.65
C SER A 150 22.63 -25.00 -3.39
N ARG A 151 22.03 -24.71 -2.23
CA ARG A 151 22.43 -25.32 -0.96
C ARG A 151 22.16 -26.82 -0.93
N VAL A 152 21.04 -27.26 -1.46
CA VAL A 152 20.69 -28.69 -1.54
C VAL A 152 21.68 -29.45 -2.48
N GLU A 153 22.03 -28.83 -3.60
CA GLU A 153 23.02 -29.42 -4.54
C GLU A 153 24.42 -29.60 -3.91
N HIS A 154 24.76 -28.71 -2.96
CA HIS A 154 26.06 -28.80 -2.26
C HIS A 154 26.06 -29.76 -1.07
N LEU A 155 24.92 -30.40 -0.74
CA LEU A 155 24.85 -31.42 0.29
C LEU A 155 25.60 -32.72 -0.16
N SER A 156 26.13 -33.45 0.83
CA SER A 156 26.90 -34.66 0.56
C SER A 156 26.06 -35.72 -0.16
N LEU A 157 26.71 -36.53 -0.99
CA LEU A 157 26.11 -37.69 -1.68
C LEU A 157 25.40 -38.63 -0.72
N ARG A 158 25.85 -38.73 0.54
CA ARG A 158 25.21 -39.51 1.58
C ARG A 158 23.82 -38.96 1.94
N TYR A 159 23.65 -37.64 1.97
CA TYR A 159 22.33 -37.04 2.20
C TYR A 159 21.36 -37.36 1.06
N HIS A 160 21.82 -37.32 -0.19
CA HIS A 160 21.01 -37.66 -1.36
C HIS A 160 20.66 -39.16 -1.43
N SER A 161 21.49 -40.04 -0.86
CA SER A 161 21.22 -41.46 -0.76
C SER A 161 20.20 -41.81 0.32
N ASP A 162 20.23 -41.11 1.48
CA ASP A 162 19.39 -41.43 2.64
C ASP A 162 18.04 -40.69 2.64
N SER A 163 17.97 -39.55 1.95
CA SER A 163 16.72 -38.77 1.84
C SER A 163 16.10 -38.94 0.46
N LYS A 164 14.78 -39.12 0.41
CA LYS A 164 14.04 -39.07 -0.87
C LYS A 164 14.18 -37.69 -1.46
N THR A 165 15.06 -37.52 -2.44
CA THR A 165 15.35 -36.25 -3.12
C THR A 165 14.09 -35.55 -3.61
N GLY A 166 13.05 -36.31 -3.98
CA GLY A 166 11.73 -35.78 -4.35
C GLY A 166 11.01 -35.06 -3.22
N ASP A 167 11.14 -35.50 -1.96
CA ASP A 167 10.50 -34.85 -0.81
C ASP A 167 11.17 -33.49 -0.48
N ALA A 168 12.49 -33.42 -0.59
CA ALA A 168 13.24 -32.17 -0.42
C ALA A 168 12.87 -31.14 -1.49
N ILE A 169 12.77 -31.55 -2.75
CA ILE A 169 12.37 -30.70 -3.86
C ILE A 169 10.92 -30.23 -3.66
N TYR A 170 10.00 -31.13 -3.27
CA TYR A 170 8.61 -30.78 -3.02
C TYR A 170 8.45 -29.70 -1.95
N ARG A 171 9.21 -29.79 -0.84
CA ARG A 171 9.19 -28.77 0.24
C ARG A 171 9.73 -27.41 -0.18
N ILE A 172 10.62 -27.35 -1.16
CA ILE A 172 11.16 -26.08 -1.71
C ILE A 172 10.10 -25.38 -2.59
N TYR A 173 9.23 -26.17 -3.23
CA TYR A 173 8.22 -25.63 -4.15
C TYR A 173 6.86 -25.33 -3.51
N GLN A 174 6.59 -25.82 -2.29
CA GLN A 174 5.45 -25.42 -1.48
C GLN A 174 5.69 -24.10 -0.72
#